data_768afbf79d786ab58850e490a3fc22f3
#
_entry.id   768afbf79d786ab58850e490a3fc22f3
#
_cell.length_a   1.000
_cell.length_b   1.000
_cell.length_c   1.000
_cell.angle_alpha   90.00
_cell.angle_beta   90.00
_cell.angle_gamma   90.00
#
_symmetry.space_group_name_H-M   'P 1'
#
loop_
_entity.id
_entity.type
_entity.pdbx_description
1 polymer ?
#
loop_
_entity_poly.entity_id
_entity_poly.type
_entity_poly.pdbx_seq_one_letter_code
_entity_poly.pdbx_strand_id
1 'polypeptide(L)'
;TEVDIQERGISNPEDFLRTLAGVTTPGGARYYSFRGLNTSSAQRSSGTTSTYIDEIPGTTMNIWDIERIEVLRGPQGTLYGSNAIGGTIRYITKKPDLSGFDYAYSMEYGEKRFAGNAIVNYNAMVNVPLNDLFALRATYSQSLDPGIYENIITQNKDVGDQDDERYTITLGFERDDSPCLLYTSDAA
;
A
#
# COMPACT_ATOMS: atom_id res chain seq x y z
N THR A 1 -3.92 7.46 -11.25
CA THR A 1 -2.49 7.51 -11.63
C THR A 1 -1.68 8.09 -10.48
N GLU A 2 -0.35 7.93 -10.51
CA GLU A 2 0.57 8.52 -9.52
C GLU A 2 0.39 10.04 -9.41
N VAL A 3 0.27 10.71 -10.54
CA VAL A 3 0.06 12.18 -10.60
C VAL A 3 -1.20 12.59 -9.84
N ASP A 4 -2.30 11.86 -10.02
CA ASP A 4 -3.55 12.14 -9.30
C ASP A 4 -3.41 11.93 -7.78
N ILE A 5 -2.61 10.95 -7.37
CA ILE A 5 -2.34 10.65 -5.95
C ILE A 5 -1.55 11.81 -5.33
N GLN A 6 -0.49 12.24 -6.00
CA GLN A 6 0.37 13.34 -5.54
C GLN A 6 -0.36 14.69 -5.52
N GLU A 7 -1.10 15.04 -6.58
CA GLU A 7 -1.87 16.28 -6.66
C GLU A 7 -2.95 16.39 -5.57
N ARG A 8 -3.50 15.27 -5.14
CA ARG A 8 -4.52 15.22 -4.07
C ARG A 8 -3.92 15.12 -2.67
N GLY A 9 -2.60 15.04 -2.53
CA GLY A 9 -1.93 14.89 -1.26
C GLY A 9 -2.28 13.59 -0.53
N ILE A 10 -2.58 12.52 -1.29
CA ILE A 10 -2.93 11.23 -0.74
C ILE A 10 -1.64 10.51 -0.35
N SER A 11 -1.38 10.38 0.94
CA SER A 11 -0.17 9.74 1.46
C SER A 11 -0.38 8.32 1.95
N ASN A 12 -1.62 7.95 2.23
CA ASN A 12 -1.94 6.62 2.74
C ASN A 12 -3.15 5.98 2.03
N PRO A 13 -3.30 4.65 2.09
CA PRO A 13 -4.41 3.94 1.45
C PRO A 13 -5.78 4.35 1.96
N GLU A 14 -5.92 4.74 3.21
CA GLU A 14 -7.20 5.13 3.79
C GLU A 14 -7.72 6.43 3.15
N ASP A 15 -6.86 7.42 2.97
CA ASP A 15 -7.24 8.67 2.31
C ASP A 15 -7.67 8.42 0.87
N PHE A 16 -6.98 7.53 0.16
CA PHE A 16 -7.41 7.10 -1.16
C PHE A 16 -8.79 6.45 -1.14
N LEU A 17 -9.03 5.50 -0.23
CA LEU A 17 -10.31 4.79 -0.12
C LEU A 17 -11.47 5.72 0.18
N ARG A 18 -11.25 6.75 0.99
CA ARG A 18 -12.25 7.78 1.31
C ARG A 18 -12.65 8.63 0.10
N THR A 19 -11.82 8.72 -0.93
CA THR A 19 -12.17 9.41 -2.18
C THR A 19 -13.10 8.61 -3.08
N LEU A 20 -13.26 7.31 -2.81
CA LEU A 20 -14.05 6.41 -3.65
C LEU A 20 -15.53 6.43 -3.27
N ALA A 21 -16.38 6.70 -4.25
CA ALA A 21 -17.82 6.65 -4.03
C ALA A 21 -18.29 5.23 -3.68
N GLY A 22 -19.08 5.11 -2.60
CA GLY A 22 -19.62 3.84 -2.12
C GLY A 22 -18.62 2.95 -1.38
N VAL A 23 -17.47 3.50 -0.99
CA VAL A 23 -16.50 2.86 -0.11
C VAL A 23 -16.58 3.53 1.27
N THR A 24 -16.55 2.73 2.32
CA THR A 24 -16.42 3.21 3.69
C THR A 24 -15.30 2.47 4.39
N THR A 25 -14.60 3.13 5.28
CA THR A 25 -13.42 2.61 6.00
C THR A 25 -13.66 2.62 7.52
N PRO A 26 -14.56 1.75 8.04
CA PRO A 26 -14.94 1.78 9.46
C PRO A 26 -13.79 1.42 10.42
N GLY A 27 -12.73 0.82 9.94
CA GLY A 27 -11.56 0.42 10.72
C GLY A 27 -10.25 0.70 10.00
N GLY A 28 -10.16 1.83 9.30
CA GLY A 28 -8.97 2.22 8.54
C GLY A 28 -8.83 1.48 7.21
N ALA A 29 -7.63 1.54 6.64
CA ALA A 29 -7.34 0.94 5.34
C ALA A 29 -7.46 -0.59 5.31
N ARG A 30 -7.36 -1.25 6.45
CA ARG A 30 -7.47 -2.71 6.55
C ARG A 30 -8.91 -3.21 6.49
N TYR A 31 -9.89 -2.36 6.82
CA TYR A 31 -11.30 -2.75 6.92
C TYR A 31 -12.16 -1.76 6.16
N TYR A 32 -12.35 -2.03 4.89
CA TYR A 32 -13.19 -1.21 4.04
C TYR A 32 -14.38 -2.02 3.52
N SER A 33 -15.43 -1.34 3.14
CA SER A 33 -16.61 -1.95 2.55
C SER A 33 -16.94 -1.32 1.21
N PHE A 34 -17.40 -2.15 0.28
CA PHE A 34 -18.01 -1.71 -0.95
C PHE A 34 -19.53 -1.83 -0.85
N ARG A 35 -20.24 -0.72 -1.00
CA ARG A 35 -21.71 -0.68 -1.01
C ARG A 35 -22.36 -1.43 0.17
N GLY A 36 -21.76 -1.32 1.36
CA GLY A 36 -22.24 -1.97 2.57
C GLY A 36 -21.80 -3.44 2.75
N LEU A 37 -21.12 -4.04 1.76
CA LEU A 37 -20.48 -5.33 1.93
C LEU A 37 -19.17 -5.13 2.68
N ASN A 38 -19.10 -5.57 3.92
CA ASN A 38 -18.04 -5.27 4.85
C ASN A 38 -17.09 -6.45 5.05
N THR A 39 -15.80 -6.16 5.09
CA THR A 39 -14.76 -7.06 5.60
C THR A 39 -14.62 -6.81 7.09
N SER A 40 -15.51 -7.34 7.89
CA SER A 40 -15.45 -7.18 9.34
C SER A 40 -14.53 -8.21 9.97
N SER A 41 -13.46 -7.75 10.61
CA SER A 41 -12.59 -8.61 11.42
C SER A 41 -13.24 -9.07 12.75
N ALA A 42 -14.27 -8.38 13.18
CA ALA A 42 -14.99 -8.69 14.43
C ALA A 42 -15.79 -10.00 14.35
N GLN A 43 -16.09 -10.44 13.15
CA GLN A 43 -16.71 -11.74 12.91
C GLN A 43 -15.75 -12.54 12.04
N ARG A 44 -15.43 -13.76 12.44
CA ARG A 44 -14.62 -14.74 11.69
C ARG A 44 -15.27 -15.16 10.34
N SER A 45 -15.97 -14.24 9.69
CA SER A 45 -16.54 -14.45 8.37
C SER A 45 -15.48 -14.15 7.31
N SER A 46 -15.47 -14.96 6.27
CA SER A 46 -14.68 -14.70 5.06
C SER A 46 -14.89 -13.26 4.62
N GLY A 47 -13.82 -12.54 4.37
CA GLY A 47 -13.87 -11.16 3.88
C GLY A 47 -14.72 -11.11 2.60
N THR A 48 -15.42 -10.00 2.40
CA THR A 48 -16.20 -9.76 1.18
C THR A 48 -15.43 -8.93 0.17
N THR A 49 -14.28 -8.42 0.58
CA THR A 49 -13.39 -7.59 -0.23
C THR A 49 -11.97 -8.11 -0.13
N SER A 50 -11.22 -8.02 -1.20
CA SER A 50 -9.83 -8.48 -1.26
C SER A 50 -8.90 -7.36 -1.68
N THR A 51 -7.67 -7.38 -1.17
CA THR A 51 -6.61 -6.46 -1.52
C THR A 51 -5.42 -7.23 -2.05
N TYR A 52 -4.80 -6.70 -3.08
CA TYR A 52 -3.61 -7.27 -3.71
C TYR A 52 -2.55 -6.20 -3.88
N ILE A 53 -1.32 -6.61 -3.71
CA ILE A 53 -0.14 -5.86 -4.11
C ILE A 53 0.44 -6.62 -5.28
N ASP A 54 0.40 -6.02 -6.46
CA ASP A 54 0.61 -6.70 -7.73
C ASP A 54 -0.30 -7.93 -7.85
N GLU A 55 0.25 -9.13 -7.80
CA GLU A 55 -0.51 -10.40 -7.88
C GLU A 55 -0.61 -11.13 -6.52
N ILE A 56 -0.03 -10.56 -5.45
CA ILE A 56 0.03 -11.21 -4.14
C ILE A 56 -1.07 -10.68 -3.24
N PRO A 57 -1.90 -11.56 -2.62
CA PRO A 57 -2.87 -11.12 -1.63
C PRO A 57 -2.17 -10.44 -0.45
N GLY A 58 -2.55 -9.22 -0.15
CA GLY A 58 -1.95 -8.48 0.95
C GLY A 58 -2.55 -7.08 1.09
N THR A 59 -2.20 -6.42 2.18
CA THR A 59 -2.56 -5.02 2.42
C THR A 59 -1.28 -4.19 2.48
N THR A 60 -1.38 -2.94 2.07
CA THR A 60 -0.31 -1.95 2.27
C THR A 60 -0.82 -0.82 3.15
N MET A 61 0.04 -0.29 3.98
CA MET A 61 -0.21 0.93 4.75
C MET A 61 0.46 2.14 4.11
N ASN A 62 1.24 1.93 3.06
CA ASN A 62 1.93 2.97 2.34
C ASN A 62 1.72 2.81 0.83
N ILE A 63 1.44 3.91 0.15
CA ILE A 63 1.24 3.97 -1.31
C ILE A 63 2.45 4.60 -2.03
N TRP A 64 3.59 4.65 -1.37
CA TRP A 64 4.84 5.07 -1.99
C TRP A 64 5.27 4.10 -3.09
N ASP A 65 5.77 4.65 -4.18
CA ASP A 65 6.26 3.92 -5.35
C ASP A 65 5.21 3.03 -6.04
N ILE A 66 3.96 3.42 -5.94
CA ILE A 66 2.84 2.78 -6.64
C ILE A 66 2.65 3.44 -8.00
N GLU A 67 2.63 2.64 -9.06
CA GLU A 67 2.35 3.11 -10.42
C GLU A 67 0.88 3.51 -10.56
N ARG A 68 -0.02 2.64 -10.08
CA ARG A 68 -1.46 2.87 -10.12
C ARG A 68 -2.21 2.02 -9.11
N ILE A 69 -3.39 2.45 -8.76
CA ILE A 69 -4.33 1.69 -7.94
C ILE A 69 -5.53 1.34 -8.82
N GLU A 70 -5.86 0.06 -8.87
CA GLU A 70 -7.00 -0.46 -9.60
C GLU A 70 -8.11 -0.85 -8.63
N VAL A 71 -9.31 -0.37 -8.87
CA VAL A 71 -10.49 -0.66 -8.06
C VAL A 71 -11.52 -1.40 -8.88
N LEU A 72 -11.61 -2.70 -8.65
CA LEU A 72 -12.52 -3.60 -9.32
C LEU A 72 -13.78 -3.74 -8.46
N ARG A 73 -14.89 -3.19 -8.95
CA ARG A 73 -16.16 -3.18 -8.21
C ARG A 73 -17.05 -4.35 -8.62
N GLY A 74 -17.65 -5.01 -7.64
CA GLY A 74 -18.52 -6.16 -7.85
C GLY A 74 -17.78 -7.49 -7.76
N PRO A 75 -18.48 -8.61 -7.98
CA PRO A 75 -17.94 -9.95 -7.79
C PRO A 75 -16.74 -10.24 -8.69
N GLN A 76 -15.60 -10.52 -8.09
CA GLN A 76 -14.32 -10.86 -8.76
C GLN A 76 -13.83 -12.26 -8.37
N GLY A 77 -14.74 -13.12 -7.87
CA GLY A 77 -14.38 -14.41 -7.27
C GLY A 77 -13.65 -15.39 -8.20
N THR A 78 -13.85 -15.29 -9.50
CA THR A 78 -13.19 -16.16 -10.50
C THR A 78 -11.69 -15.90 -10.63
N LEU A 79 -11.26 -14.65 -10.46
CA LEU A 79 -9.85 -14.25 -10.59
C LEU A 79 -9.16 -14.05 -9.23
N TYR A 80 -9.91 -13.57 -8.25
CA TYR A 80 -9.37 -13.11 -6.96
C TYR A 80 -9.89 -13.91 -5.75
N GLY A 81 -10.53 -15.06 -6.01
CA GLY A 81 -10.97 -15.97 -4.96
C GLY A 81 -12.27 -15.58 -4.27
N SER A 82 -12.69 -16.41 -3.33
CA SER A 82 -14.01 -16.33 -2.67
C SER A 82 -14.27 -15.05 -1.88
N ASN A 83 -13.23 -14.33 -1.52
CA ASN A 83 -13.33 -13.11 -0.70
C ASN A 83 -13.53 -11.83 -1.52
N ALA A 84 -13.69 -11.93 -2.84
CA ALA A 84 -13.82 -10.79 -3.74
C ALA A 84 -15.27 -10.59 -4.24
N ILE A 85 -16.26 -10.73 -3.35
CA ILE A 85 -17.69 -10.60 -3.70
C ILE A 85 -18.08 -9.12 -3.86
N GLY A 86 -17.59 -8.26 -2.98
CA GLY A 86 -17.88 -6.82 -3.00
C GLY A 86 -16.98 -6.05 -3.95
N GLY A 87 -15.77 -6.54 -4.14
CA GLY A 87 -14.76 -5.92 -4.99
C GLY A 87 -13.34 -6.23 -4.58
N THR A 88 -12.40 -5.77 -5.39
CA THR A 88 -10.96 -5.98 -5.18
C THR A 88 -10.22 -4.66 -5.41
N ILE A 89 -9.24 -4.38 -4.56
CA ILE A 89 -8.30 -3.28 -4.74
C ILE A 89 -6.93 -3.87 -5.06
N ARG A 90 -6.31 -3.38 -6.13
CA ARG A 90 -4.97 -3.78 -6.52
C ARG A 90 -4.06 -2.55 -6.50
N TYR A 91 -2.97 -2.66 -5.79
CA TYR A 91 -1.87 -1.72 -5.80
C TYR A 91 -0.81 -2.27 -6.74
N ILE A 92 -0.58 -1.58 -7.85
CA ILE A 92 0.42 -1.98 -8.85
C ILE A 92 1.68 -1.17 -8.60
N THR A 93 2.77 -1.84 -8.27
CA THR A 93 4.06 -1.20 -8.01
C THR A 93 4.75 -0.79 -9.31
N LYS A 94 5.62 0.21 -9.23
CA LYS A 94 6.45 0.59 -10.37
C LYS A 94 7.45 -0.51 -10.69
N LYS A 95 7.60 -0.75 -11.99
CA LYS A 95 8.55 -1.72 -12.51
C LYS A 95 9.96 -1.11 -12.59
N PRO A 96 11.02 -1.94 -12.55
CA PRO A 96 12.37 -1.50 -12.86
C PRO A 96 12.45 -0.90 -14.26
N ASP A 97 13.14 0.23 -14.38
CA ASP A 97 13.34 0.94 -15.64
C ASP A 97 14.77 0.71 -16.13
N LEU A 98 14.89 0.27 -17.40
CA LEU A 98 16.17 0.04 -18.09
C LEU A 98 16.76 1.33 -18.66
N SER A 99 15.96 2.40 -18.78
CA SER A 99 16.37 3.63 -19.45
C SER A 99 17.44 4.42 -18.69
N GLY A 100 17.53 4.24 -17.36
CA GLY A 100 18.52 4.98 -16.58
C GLY A 100 18.51 4.74 -15.08
N PHE A 101 19.53 5.25 -14.45
CA PHE A 101 19.61 5.32 -12.99
C PHE A 101 18.63 6.38 -12.48
N ASP A 102 17.81 6.00 -11.50
CA ASP A 102 16.87 6.89 -10.84
C ASP A 102 16.86 6.64 -9.34
N TYR A 103 16.60 7.68 -8.56
CA TYR A 103 16.42 7.57 -7.13
C TYR A 103 15.41 8.61 -6.64
N ALA A 104 14.69 8.26 -5.61
CA ALA A 104 13.79 9.18 -4.94
C ALA A 104 13.81 8.92 -3.43
N TYR A 105 13.59 9.96 -2.66
CA TYR A 105 13.37 9.85 -1.23
C TYR A 105 12.29 10.84 -0.80
N SER A 106 11.56 10.49 0.24
CA SER A 106 10.63 11.40 0.87
C SER A 106 10.65 11.19 2.38
N MET A 107 10.44 12.28 3.11
CA MET A 107 10.25 12.27 4.54
C MET A 107 9.04 13.14 4.86
N GLU A 108 8.09 12.58 5.54
CA GLU A 108 6.89 13.29 6.00
C GLU A 108 6.89 13.34 7.51
N TYR A 109 6.56 14.48 8.06
CA TYR A 109 6.40 14.71 9.50
C TYR A 109 5.03 15.30 9.75
N GLY A 110 4.34 14.75 10.73
CA GLY A 110 3.02 15.23 11.11
C GLY A 110 2.78 15.09 12.62
N GLU A 111 1.88 15.89 13.14
CA GLU A 111 1.46 15.80 14.53
C GLU A 111 -0.01 15.44 14.61
N LYS A 112 -0.33 14.46 15.45
CA LYS A 112 -1.72 14.15 15.82
C LYS A 112 -2.04 14.84 17.14
N ARG A 113 -3.17 15.51 17.17
CA ARG A 113 -3.70 16.04 18.42
C ARG A 113 -3.96 14.90 19.39
N PHE A 114 -3.44 15.01 20.60
CA PHE A 114 -3.53 14.02 21.68
C PHE A 114 -2.59 12.80 21.58
N ALA A 115 -1.80 12.65 20.54
CA ALA A 115 -0.73 11.65 20.51
C ALA A 115 0.49 12.11 21.34
N GLY A 116 1.25 11.17 21.85
CA GLY A 116 2.50 11.45 22.58
C GLY A 116 3.68 11.74 21.66
N ASN A 117 3.64 11.17 20.45
CA ASN A 117 4.69 11.27 19.45
C ASN A 117 4.15 11.79 18.11
N ALA A 118 5.07 12.14 17.22
CA ALA A 118 4.76 12.57 15.86
C ALA A 118 4.56 11.38 14.92
N ILE A 119 3.79 11.60 13.86
CA ILE A 119 3.78 10.72 12.68
C ILE A 119 5.07 10.98 11.91
N VAL A 120 5.78 9.93 11.54
CA VAL A 120 6.97 10.06 10.69
C VAL A 120 6.94 8.96 9.63
N ASN A 121 7.00 9.37 8.37
CA ASN A 121 7.12 8.47 7.24
C ASN A 121 8.45 8.67 6.54
N TYR A 122 9.17 7.59 6.30
CA TYR A 122 10.41 7.58 5.52
C TYR A 122 10.21 6.70 4.30
N ASN A 123 10.58 7.22 3.15
CA ASN A 123 10.51 6.47 1.91
C ASN A 123 11.78 6.70 1.10
N ALA A 124 12.30 5.65 0.51
CA ALA A 124 13.44 5.71 -0.40
C ALA A 124 13.29 4.70 -1.53
N MET A 125 13.77 5.06 -2.70
CA MET A 125 13.79 4.20 -3.87
C MET A 125 15.09 4.41 -4.63
N VAL A 126 15.60 3.32 -5.20
CA VAL A 126 16.69 3.33 -6.16
C VAL A 126 16.37 2.39 -7.30
N ASN A 127 16.60 2.85 -8.52
CA ASN A 127 16.52 2.07 -9.75
C ASN A 127 17.89 2.04 -10.43
N VAL A 128 18.39 0.85 -10.67
CA VAL A 128 19.73 0.65 -11.24
C VAL A 128 19.61 -0.23 -12.48
N PRO A 129 19.81 0.31 -13.70
CA PRO A 129 19.98 -0.53 -14.87
C PRO A 129 21.33 -1.26 -14.77
N LEU A 130 21.28 -2.59 -14.81
CA LEU A 130 22.48 -3.42 -14.72
C LEU A 130 23.14 -3.61 -16.09
N ASN A 131 22.32 -3.73 -17.12
CA ASN A 131 22.68 -3.78 -18.53
C ASN A 131 21.42 -3.53 -19.39
N ASP A 132 21.55 -3.68 -20.71
CA ASP A 132 20.46 -3.45 -21.67
C ASP A 132 19.26 -4.40 -21.48
N LEU A 133 19.37 -5.44 -20.69
CA LEU A 133 18.34 -6.45 -20.47
C LEU A 133 17.82 -6.52 -19.04
N PHE A 134 18.59 -6.05 -18.07
CA PHE A 134 18.27 -6.19 -16.66
C PHE A 134 18.32 -4.85 -15.94
N ALA A 135 17.31 -4.60 -15.12
CA ALA A 135 17.30 -3.50 -14.15
C ALA A 135 16.88 -4.01 -12.77
N LEU A 136 17.42 -3.39 -11.73
CA LEU A 136 17.08 -3.63 -10.34
C LEU A 136 16.39 -2.40 -9.76
N ARG A 137 15.25 -2.61 -9.14
CA ARG A 137 14.56 -1.56 -8.36
C ARG A 137 14.43 -2.01 -6.91
N ALA A 138 14.92 -1.19 -6.00
CA ALA A 138 14.79 -1.41 -4.58
C ALA A 138 14.03 -0.25 -3.93
N THR A 139 13.07 -0.56 -3.07
CA THR A 139 12.31 0.42 -2.31
C THR A 139 12.36 0.10 -0.83
N TYR A 140 12.38 1.13 -0.02
CA TYR A 140 12.23 1.09 1.42
C TYR A 140 11.15 2.07 1.83
N SER A 141 10.26 1.64 2.69
CA SER A 141 9.28 2.52 3.30
C SER A 141 9.07 2.15 4.76
N GLN A 142 9.02 3.15 5.63
CA GLN A 142 8.66 3.02 7.03
C GLN A 142 7.61 4.06 7.38
N SER A 143 6.58 3.65 8.07
CA SER A 143 5.52 4.50 8.58
C SER A 143 5.39 4.30 10.08
N LEU A 144 5.73 5.34 10.85
CA LEU A 144 5.57 5.40 12.29
C LEU A 144 4.34 6.25 12.59
N ASP A 145 3.25 5.61 12.99
CA ASP A 145 2.01 6.28 13.35
C ASP A 145 1.73 6.08 14.84
N PRO A 146 1.83 7.14 15.66
CA PRO A 146 1.57 7.05 17.09
C PRO A 146 0.08 6.82 17.34
N GLY A 147 -0.21 6.02 18.36
CA GLY A 147 -1.57 5.84 18.86
C GLY A 147 -2.16 7.14 19.40
N ILE A 148 -3.48 7.20 19.44
CA ILE A 148 -4.23 8.36 19.98
C ILE A 148 -4.92 8.07 21.30
N TYR A 149 -4.79 6.84 21.81
CA TYR A 149 -5.42 6.45 23.06
C TYR A 149 -4.43 6.51 24.21
N GLU A 150 -4.87 7.06 25.34
CA GLU A 150 -4.11 7.06 26.56
C GLU A 150 -4.53 5.89 27.47
N ASN A 151 -3.56 5.09 27.89
CA ASN A 151 -3.79 4.12 28.94
C ASN A 151 -3.73 4.83 30.30
N ILE A 152 -4.87 4.94 30.95
CA ILE A 152 -5.03 5.67 32.21
C ILE A 152 -4.16 5.08 33.38
N ILE A 153 -3.86 3.78 33.28
CA ILE A 153 -3.09 3.09 34.31
C ILE A 153 -1.59 3.28 34.08
N THR A 154 -1.13 3.12 32.86
CA THR A 154 0.31 3.20 32.50
C THR A 154 0.72 4.60 32.07
N GLN A 155 -0.24 5.51 31.84
CA GLN A 155 -0.03 6.86 31.28
C GLN A 155 0.66 6.86 29.91
N ASN A 156 0.63 5.75 29.20
CA ASN A 156 1.11 5.68 27.83
C ASN A 156 0.08 6.34 26.89
N LYS A 157 0.51 7.36 26.15
CA LYS A 157 -0.32 8.15 25.23
C LYS A 157 -0.34 7.63 23.80
N ASP A 158 0.43 6.59 23.52
CA ASP A 158 0.59 6.03 22.17
C ASP A 158 -0.03 4.64 22.05
N VAL A 159 -1.12 4.39 22.77
CA VAL A 159 -1.82 3.11 22.67
C VAL A 159 -2.51 3.02 21.30
N GLY A 160 -2.20 1.94 20.57
CA GLY A 160 -2.66 1.75 19.20
C GLY A 160 -1.69 2.31 18.16
N ASP A 161 -0.43 2.52 18.55
CA ASP A 161 0.66 2.82 17.61
C ASP A 161 0.77 1.75 16.52
N GLN A 162 1.19 2.19 15.36
CA GLN A 162 1.46 1.34 14.21
C GLN A 162 2.85 1.68 13.67
N ASP A 163 3.66 0.64 13.54
CA ASP A 163 4.95 0.71 12.87
C ASP A 163 4.89 -0.29 11.70
N ASP A 164 4.91 0.25 10.49
CA ASP A 164 4.92 -0.53 9.27
C ASP A 164 6.23 -0.28 8.53
N GLU A 165 6.99 -1.33 8.34
CA GLU A 165 8.25 -1.31 7.61
C GLU A 165 8.16 -2.25 6.41
N ARG A 166 8.60 -1.78 5.25
CA ARG A 166 8.56 -2.56 4.02
C ARG A 166 9.84 -2.40 3.21
N TYR A 167 10.34 -3.52 2.75
CA TYR A 167 11.40 -3.61 1.75
C TYR A 167 10.85 -4.30 0.50
N THR A 168 11.14 -3.76 -0.66
CA THR A 168 10.81 -4.41 -1.92
C THR A 168 12.04 -4.39 -2.81
N ILE A 169 12.40 -5.54 -3.36
CA ILE A 169 13.48 -5.65 -4.35
C ILE A 169 12.88 -6.34 -5.56
N THR A 170 12.94 -5.68 -6.70
CA THR A 170 12.40 -6.16 -7.96
C THR A 170 13.51 -6.23 -9.00
N LEU A 171 13.67 -7.38 -9.63
CA LEU A 171 14.53 -7.55 -10.79
C LEU A 171 13.66 -7.56 -12.05
N GLY A 172 13.90 -6.62 -12.93
CA GLY A 172 13.27 -6.54 -14.24
C GLY A 172 14.14 -7.18 -15.29
N PHE A 173 13.52 -7.92 -16.18
CA PHE A 173 14.14 -8.44 -17.40
C PHE A 173 13.28 -8.06 -18.60
N GLU A 174 13.85 -7.38 -19.55
CA GLU A 174 13.18 -6.99 -20.79
C GLU A 174 14.02 -7.46 -21.98
N ARG A 175 13.38 -8.11 -22.91
CA ARG A 175 13.97 -8.54 -24.19
C ARG A 175 13.12 -7.98 -25.30
N ASP A 176 13.75 -7.50 -26.38
CA ASP A 176 13.12 -6.83 -27.53
C ASP A 176 11.89 -7.53 -28.12
N ASP A 177 11.78 -8.85 -27.94
CA ASP A 177 10.68 -9.65 -28.50
C ASP A 177 9.59 -10.07 -27.50
N SER A 178 9.80 -9.87 -26.19
CA SER A 178 8.80 -10.25 -25.18
C SER A 178 9.19 -9.67 -23.81
N PRO A 179 8.46 -8.70 -23.27
CA PRO A 179 8.69 -8.23 -21.92
C PRO A 179 8.35 -9.35 -20.92
N CYS A 180 9.36 -9.91 -20.29
CA CYS A 180 9.21 -10.87 -19.22
C CYS A 180 9.72 -10.26 -17.93
N LEU A 181 8.84 -10.08 -16.98
CA LEU A 181 9.21 -9.62 -15.63
C LEU A 181 9.41 -10.83 -14.72
N LEU A 182 10.62 -10.98 -14.21
CA LEU A 182 10.88 -11.83 -13.06
C LEU A 182 10.78 -10.99 -11.80
N TYR A 183 9.90 -11.40 -10.94
CA TYR A 183 9.52 -10.67 -9.75
C TYR A 183 9.99 -11.41 -8.50
N THR A 184 10.62 -10.70 -7.59
CA THR A 184 10.80 -11.17 -6.21
C THR A 184 10.56 -10.00 -5.26
N SER A 185 9.48 -10.06 -4.52
CA SER A 185 9.31 -9.20 -3.36
C SER A 185 9.50 -10.02 -2.12
N ASP A 186 10.06 -9.42 -1.07
CA ASP A 186 9.53 -9.49 0.26
C ASP A 186 10.44 -9.01 1.34
N ALA A 187 9.91 -8.48 2.32
CA ALA A 187 9.45 -8.95 3.57
C ALA A 187 8.95 -7.81 4.44
N ALA A 188 7.83 -8.06 5.08
CA ALA A 188 7.41 -7.32 6.26
C ALA A 188 7.83 -8.10 7.49
#